data_2092cb599aaee896dabf6be903fcabe7
#
_entry.id   2092cb599aaee896dabf6be903fcabe7
#
_cell.length_a   1.000
_cell.length_b   1.000
_cell.length_c   1.000
_cell.angle_alpha   90.00
_cell.angle_beta   90.00
_cell.angle_gamma   90.00
#
_symmetry.space_group_name_H-M   'P 1'
#
loop_
_entity.id
_entity.type
_entity.pdbx_description
1 polymer ?
#
loop_
_entity_poly.entity_id
_entity_poly.type
_entity_poly.pdbx_seq_one_letter_code
_entity_poly.pdbx_strand_id
1 'polypeptide(L)'
;MKKLICMSLYDDLSMTTYNLSEVDNAELTGIVENAPEGTLFVFTCDKPDGSSVIVCPGGGFLKTNLEHEGTDFAEWFTKQGITYIVFKYRMPHGNPDVPGQDIQLALKVVREKIPEFCDKLGVMGASIGGYLATCAATLLPDDEKPDFQILMYPVVSVDDRLTHLPCRERMFGNSYSPDKIEQYSPIEHVTSGSPVAFIVAAADDAVVSPLNSILYAARLQKIEIPISLHLSLIHI
;
A
#
# COMPACT_ATOMS: atom_id res chain seq x y z
N MET A 1 -5.19 15.52 14.12
CA MET A 1 -4.41 14.30 14.41
C MET A 1 -4.18 14.24 15.91
N LYS A 2 -4.68 13.23 16.61
CA LYS A 2 -4.62 13.19 18.08
C LYS A 2 -3.77 12.06 18.64
N LYS A 3 -3.80 10.90 18.05
CA LYS A 3 -3.12 9.71 18.56
C LYS A 3 -2.41 8.97 17.45
N LEU A 4 -1.28 8.38 17.80
CA LEU A 4 -0.61 7.35 17.04
C LEU A 4 -0.81 6.03 17.78
N ILE A 5 -1.36 5.03 17.11
CA ILE A 5 -1.47 3.66 17.62
C ILE A 5 -0.53 2.80 16.80
N CYS A 6 0.49 2.24 17.44
CA CYS A 6 1.37 1.24 16.81
C CYS A 6 0.80 -0.14 17.10
N MET A 7 0.49 -0.89 16.05
CA MET A 7 -0.12 -2.23 16.14
C MET A 7 0.77 -3.23 15.42
N SER A 8 1.28 -4.23 16.14
CA SER A 8 2.03 -5.34 15.54
C SER A 8 1.09 -6.39 14.99
N LEU A 9 1.32 -6.85 13.75
CA LEU A 9 0.55 -7.94 13.14
C LEU A 9 1.01 -9.33 13.59
N TYR A 10 2.23 -9.46 14.07
CA TYR A 10 2.90 -10.74 14.31
C TYR A 10 3.33 -10.97 15.76
N ASP A 11 3.13 -9.97 16.63
CA ASP A 11 3.47 -10.04 18.05
C ASP A 11 2.19 -9.90 18.88
N ASP A 12 1.39 -10.97 18.91
CA ASP A 12 0.11 -11.09 19.64
C ASP A 12 -0.84 -9.89 19.46
N LEU A 13 -0.75 -9.20 18.30
CA LEU A 13 -1.48 -7.96 18.01
C LEU A 13 -1.28 -6.88 19.10
N SER A 14 -0.06 -6.81 19.65
CA SER A 14 0.28 -5.80 20.65
C SER A 14 0.02 -4.39 20.13
N MET A 15 -0.55 -3.54 20.99
CA MET A 15 -0.91 -2.16 20.65
C MET A 15 -0.29 -1.19 21.67
N THR A 16 0.43 -0.19 21.14
CA THR A 16 0.95 0.93 21.93
C THR A 16 0.36 2.23 21.42
N THR A 17 -0.14 3.08 22.32
CA THR A 17 -0.75 4.36 21.94
C THR A 17 0.09 5.52 22.44
N TYR A 18 0.37 6.47 21.56
CA TYR A 18 1.07 7.72 21.83
C TYR A 18 0.13 8.91 21.62
N ASN A 19 0.27 9.94 22.48
CA ASN A 19 -0.41 11.20 22.27
C ASN A 19 0.47 12.11 21.40
N LEU A 20 0.06 12.37 20.18
CA LEU A 20 0.86 13.14 19.21
C LEU A 20 1.07 14.62 19.58
N SER A 21 0.34 15.14 20.58
CA SER A 21 0.63 16.47 21.12
C SER A 21 1.85 16.49 22.05
N GLU A 22 2.34 15.32 22.46
CA GLU A 22 3.45 15.13 23.40
C GLU A 22 4.69 14.53 22.70
N VAL A 23 4.58 14.15 21.43
CA VAL A 23 5.64 13.51 20.61
C VAL A 23 6.12 14.52 19.57
N ASP A 24 7.40 14.86 19.57
CA ASP A 24 7.99 15.67 18.52
C ASP A 24 8.34 14.86 17.25
N ASN A 25 8.74 15.54 16.18
CA ASN A 25 9.04 14.89 14.90
C ASN A 25 10.22 13.89 14.99
N ALA A 26 11.24 14.18 15.79
CA ALA A 26 12.39 13.29 15.95
C ALA A 26 12.02 12.02 16.71
N GLU A 27 11.19 12.16 17.74
CA GLU A 27 10.64 11.03 18.50
C GLU A 27 9.70 10.19 17.62
N LEU A 28 8.81 10.81 16.84
CA LEU A 28 7.93 10.13 15.88
C LEU A 28 8.76 9.31 14.87
N THR A 29 9.77 9.90 14.28
CA THR A 29 10.69 9.21 13.37
C THR A 29 11.34 8.00 14.07
N GLY A 30 11.83 8.18 15.29
CA GLY A 30 12.42 7.09 16.08
C GLY A 30 11.43 5.96 16.39
N ILE A 31 10.18 6.26 16.72
CA ILE A 31 9.13 5.24 16.93
C ILE A 31 8.90 4.44 15.65
N VAL A 32 8.77 5.11 14.52
CA VAL A 32 8.46 4.47 13.23
C VAL A 32 9.65 3.65 12.71
N GLU A 33 10.86 4.19 12.78
CA GLU A 33 12.05 3.50 12.28
C GLU A 33 12.42 2.26 13.11
N ASN A 34 12.31 2.33 14.44
CA ASN A 34 12.69 1.24 15.33
C ASN A 34 11.62 0.16 15.49
N ALA A 35 10.38 0.39 15.05
CA ALA A 35 9.36 -0.65 15.09
C ALA A 35 9.72 -1.83 14.19
N PRO A 36 9.32 -3.06 14.56
CA PRO A 36 9.55 -4.24 13.72
C PRO A 36 8.75 -4.17 12.41
N GLU A 37 9.19 -4.93 11.40
CA GLU A 37 8.36 -5.19 10.23
C GLU A 37 7.03 -5.85 10.63
N GLY A 38 5.97 -5.62 9.86
CA GLY A 38 4.61 -6.05 10.22
C GLY A 38 3.91 -5.11 11.19
N THR A 39 4.34 -3.84 11.30
CA THR A 39 3.71 -2.83 12.16
C THR A 39 2.81 -1.89 11.36
N LEU A 40 1.61 -1.66 11.87
CA LEU A 40 0.68 -0.63 11.44
C LEU A 40 0.80 0.60 12.35
N PHE A 41 0.99 1.78 11.76
CA PHE A 41 1.00 3.07 12.46
C PHE A 41 -0.30 3.81 12.14
N VAL A 42 -1.25 3.77 13.07
CA VAL A 42 -2.59 4.35 12.90
C VAL A 42 -2.60 5.78 13.43
N PHE A 43 -2.73 6.74 12.53
CA PHE A 43 -2.90 8.15 12.83
C PHE A 43 -4.39 8.49 12.87
N THR A 44 -4.92 8.75 14.07
CA THR A 44 -6.33 9.05 14.23
C THR A 44 -6.62 10.53 13.98
N CYS A 45 -7.84 10.83 13.56
CA CYS A 45 -8.34 12.18 13.36
C CYS A 45 -9.32 12.61 14.47
N ASP A 46 -9.54 13.94 14.58
CA ASP A 46 -10.41 14.50 15.62
C ASP A 46 -11.89 14.27 15.34
N LYS A 47 -12.24 14.21 14.06
CA LYS A 47 -13.60 14.02 13.58
C LYS A 47 -13.54 13.03 12.42
N PRO A 48 -13.53 11.72 12.72
CA PRO A 48 -13.50 10.69 11.68
C PRO A 48 -14.78 10.75 10.85
N ASP A 49 -14.65 10.57 9.54
CA ASP A 49 -15.78 10.46 8.61
C ASP A 49 -16.18 8.98 8.35
N GLY A 50 -15.52 8.04 9.05
CA GLY A 50 -15.67 6.61 8.85
C GLY A 50 -14.73 6.02 7.79
N SER A 51 -13.94 6.84 7.10
CA SER A 51 -13.00 6.36 6.09
C SER A 51 -11.60 6.14 6.69
N SER A 52 -10.96 5.07 6.21
CA SER A 52 -9.56 4.75 6.52
C SER A 52 -8.79 4.38 5.26
N VAL A 53 -7.47 4.58 5.30
CA VAL A 53 -6.58 4.14 4.23
C VAL A 53 -5.31 3.49 4.80
N ILE A 54 -5.01 2.25 4.36
CA ILE A 54 -3.73 1.60 4.64
C ILE A 54 -2.75 2.00 3.55
N VAL A 55 -1.62 2.53 3.97
CA VAL A 55 -0.58 3.06 3.08
C VAL A 55 0.62 2.14 3.08
N CYS A 56 0.97 1.65 1.91
CA CYS A 56 2.15 0.84 1.64
C CYS A 56 3.22 1.71 0.97
N PRO A 57 4.23 2.20 1.71
CA PRO A 57 5.31 2.98 1.12
C PRO A 57 6.16 2.13 0.17
N GLY A 58 6.88 2.77 -0.75
CA GLY A 58 7.85 2.11 -1.61
C GLY A 58 9.17 1.80 -0.90
N GLY A 59 10.19 1.53 -1.70
CA GLY A 59 11.56 1.22 -1.22
C GLY A 59 12.15 -0.03 -1.83
N GLY A 60 11.53 -0.56 -2.90
CA GLY A 60 12.11 -1.61 -3.75
C GLY A 60 12.26 -2.98 -3.10
N PHE A 61 11.53 -3.29 -2.04
CA PHE A 61 11.74 -4.47 -1.19
C PHE A 61 13.14 -4.55 -0.56
N LEU A 62 13.87 -3.44 -0.53
CA LEU A 62 15.12 -3.30 0.19
C LEU A 62 14.90 -2.67 1.58
N LYS A 63 13.97 -1.73 1.62
CA LYS A 63 13.53 -0.99 2.82
C LYS A 63 12.11 -0.48 2.59
N THR A 64 11.54 0.17 3.59
CA THR A 64 10.28 0.93 3.46
C THR A 64 10.57 2.42 3.61
N ASN A 65 10.15 3.26 2.66
CA ASN A 65 10.30 4.73 2.72
C ASN A 65 9.22 5.33 3.62
N LEU A 66 9.30 5.05 4.93
CA LEU A 66 8.25 5.34 5.91
C LEU A 66 7.94 6.83 6.09
N GLU A 67 8.89 7.71 5.80
CA GLU A 67 8.71 9.16 5.91
C GLU A 67 8.01 9.71 4.66
N HIS A 68 8.72 9.83 3.54
CA HIS A 68 8.25 10.56 2.33
C HIS A 68 7.07 9.89 1.61
N GLU A 69 6.97 8.59 1.62
CA GLU A 69 5.86 7.85 1.01
C GLU A 69 4.87 7.30 2.05
N GLY A 70 5.05 7.68 3.31
CA GLY A 70 4.26 7.22 4.46
C GLY A 70 3.79 8.37 5.33
N THR A 71 4.53 8.68 6.42
CA THR A 71 4.06 9.56 7.49
C THR A 71 3.85 11.01 7.07
N ASP A 72 4.52 11.52 6.03
CA ASP A 72 4.39 12.91 5.57
C ASP A 72 2.96 13.26 5.11
N PHE A 73 2.19 12.28 4.64
CA PHE A 73 0.80 12.49 4.25
C PHE A 73 -0.21 12.41 5.41
N ALA A 74 0.20 11.93 6.60
CA ALA A 74 -0.71 11.64 7.71
C ALA A 74 -1.49 12.88 8.16
N GLU A 75 -0.82 14.03 8.25
CA GLU A 75 -1.46 15.28 8.65
C GLU A 75 -2.54 15.74 7.66
N TRP A 76 -2.28 15.59 6.35
CA TRP A 76 -3.23 15.98 5.33
C TRP A 76 -4.49 15.12 5.37
N PHE A 77 -4.35 13.80 5.39
CA PHE A 77 -5.50 12.87 5.44
C PHE A 77 -6.31 13.03 6.73
N THR A 78 -5.66 13.13 7.88
CA THR A 78 -6.35 13.27 9.17
C THR A 78 -7.07 14.62 9.31
N LYS A 79 -6.61 15.70 8.66
CA LYS A 79 -7.36 16.96 8.55
C LYS A 79 -8.63 16.83 7.72
N GLN A 80 -8.70 15.88 6.78
CA GLN A 80 -9.90 15.59 6.00
C GLN A 80 -10.88 14.65 6.72
N GLY A 81 -10.54 14.17 7.93
CA GLY A 81 -11.37 13.23 8.69
C GLY A 81 -11.05 11.76 8.39
N ILE A 82 -10.04 11.47 7.56
CA ILE A 82 -9.67 10.12 7.15
C ILE A 82 -8.63 9.55 8.11
N THR A 83 -8.88 8.39 8.70
CA THR A 83 -7.88 7.67 9.50
C THR A 83 -6.79 7.14 8.58
N TYR A 84 -5.55 7.52 8.86
CA TYR A 84 -4.40 7.23 8.00
C TYR A 84 -3.50 6.20 8.65
N ILE A 85 -3.20 5.10 7.94
CA ILE A 85 -2.54 3.92 8.51
C ILE A 85 -1.31 3.60 7.67
N VAL A 86 -0.11 3.90 8.17
CA VAL A 86 1.15 3.55 7.48
C VAL A 86 1.53 2.13 7.84
N PHE A 87 1.81 1.30 6.84
CA PHE A 87 2.17 -0.09 7.00
C PHE A 87 3.66 -0.33 6.73
N LYS A 88 4.39 -0.70 7.77
CA LYS A 88 5.76 -1.21 7.68
C LYS A 88 5.71 -2.72 7.43
N TYR A 89 5.44 -3.10 6.18
CA TYR A 89 5.29 -4.50 5.77
C TYR A 89 6.63 -5.26 5.79
N ARG A 90 6.56 -6.59 5.84
CA ARG A 90 7.75 -7.45 5.80
C ARG A 90 8.37 -7.49 4.40
N MET A 91 9.70 -7.56 4.37
CA MET A 91 10.41 -7.79 3.12
C MET A 91 10.25 -9.26 2.69
N PRO A 92 10.12 -9.53 1.37
CA PRO A 92 9.85 -10.88 0.88
C PRO A 92 11.01 -11.88 1.07
N HIS A 93 12.25 -11.43 1.06
CA HIS A 93 13.44 -12.29 1.22
C HIS A 93 13.41 -13.58 0.38
N GLY A 94 12.98 -13.48 -0.89
CA GLY A 94 12.86 -14.61 -1.82
C GLY A 94 11.55 -15.41 -1.71
N ASN A 95 10.61 -14.98 -0.87
CA ASN A 95 9.28 -15.57 -0.78
C ASN A 95 8.22 -14.63 -1.39
N PRO A 96 7.72 -14.90 -2.61
CA PRO A 96 6.79 -14.01 -3.30
C PRO A 96 5.38 -13.91 -2.68
N ASP A 97 5.04 -14.82 -1.76
CA ASP A 97 3.73 -14.81 -1.10
C ASP A 97 3.64 -13.75 0.02
N VAL A 98 4.78 -13.34 0.60
CA VAL A 98 4.82 -12.44 1.75
C VAL A 98 4.08 -11.13 1.51
N PRO A 99 4.27 -10.40 0.39
CA PRO A 99 3.57 -9.13 0.18
C PRO A 99 2.04 -9.25 0.16
N GLY A 100 1.52 -10.29 -0.50
CA GLY A 100 0.09 -10.56 -0.57
C GLY A 100 -0.50 -10.96 0.79
N GLN A 101 0.19 -11.83 1.52
CA GLN A 101 -0.22 -12.27 2.87
C GLN A 101 -0.22 -11.10 3.86
N ASP A 102 0.78 -10.23 3.79
CA ASP A 102 0.91 -9.10 4.70
C ASP A 102 -0.21 -8.09 4.52
N ILE A 103 -0.53 -7.71 3.28
CA ILE A 103 -1.60 -6.74 3.05
C ILE A 103 -2.99 -7.34 3.35
N GLN A 104 -3.22 -8.62 3.10
CA GLN A 104 -4.44 -9.32 3.49
C GLN A 104 -4.62 -9.30 5.01
N LEU A 105 -3.57 -9.65 5.76
CA LEU A 105 -3.59 -9.62 7.23
C LEU A 105 -3.82 -8.20 7.76
N ALA A 106 -3.17 -7.20 7.17
CA ALA A 106 -3.33 -5.79 7.56
C ALA A 106 -4.79 -5.33 7.40
N LEU A 107 -5.43 -5.60 6.25
CA LEU A 107 -6.85 -5.28 6.01
C LEU A 107 -7.77 -5.95 7.04
N LYS A 108 -7.55 -7.24 7.30
CA LYS A 108 -8.32 -8.00 8.28
C LYS A 108 -8.19 -7.40 9.68
N VAL A 109 -6.96 -7.18 10.14
CA VAL A 109 -6.68 -6.67 11.49
C VAL A 109 -7.27 -5.27 11.68
N VAL A 110 -7.15 -4.39 10.68
CA VAL A 110 -7.75 -3.04 10.74
C VAL A 110 -9.26 -3.12 10.89
N ARG A 111 -9.95 -3.95 10.09
CA ARG A 111 -11.40 -4.15 10.20
C ARG A 111 -11.84 -4.72 11.55
N GLU A 112 -11.05 -5.62 12.13
CA GLU A 112 -11.38 -6.28 13.40
C GLU A 112 -11.05 -5.44 14.65
N LYS A 113 -9.96 -4.65 14.62
CA LYS A 113 -9.41 -3.98 15.80
C LYS A 113 -9.80 -2.52 15.95
N ILE A 114 -10.10 -1.85 14.83
CA ILE A 114 -10.52 -0.45 14.81
C ILE A 114 -11.74 -0.23 13.90
N PRO A 115 -12.81 -1.04 14.07
CA PRO A 115 -13.99 -1.01 13.20
C PRO A 115 -14.68 0.36 13.19
N GLU A 116 -14.55 1.16 14.24
CA GLU A 116 -15.12 2.51 14.35
C GLU A 116 -14.57 3.52 13.32
N PHE A 117 -13.48 3.16 12.63
CA PHE A 117 -12.86 3.99 11.58
C PHE A 117 -12.98 3.37 10.18
N CYS A 118 -13.75 2.28 10.03
CA CYS A 118 -13.70 1.42 8.83
C CYS A 118 -15.04 1.25 8.12
N ASP A 119 -15.90 2.28 8.07
CA ASP A 119 -17.08 2.27 7.19
C ASP A 119 -16.65 2.11 5.73
N LYS A 120 -15.47 2.69 5.38
CA LYS A 120 -14.77 2.47 4.12
C LYS A 120 -13.27 2.32 4.38
N LEU A 121 -12.70 1.23 3.92
CA LEU A 121 -11.27 0.93 4.06
C LEU A 121 -10.61 0.82 2.69
N GLY A 122 -9.78 1.81 2.36
CA GLY A 122 -8.97 1.79 1.15
C GLY A 122 -7.53 1.36 1.36
N VAL A 123 -6.83 1.19 0.25
CA VAL A 123 -5.37 1.01 0.22
C VAL A 123 -4.72 2.11 -0.62
N MET A 124 -3.54 2.54 -0.21
CA MET A 124 -2.69 3.45 -0.96
C MET A 124 -1.30 2.83 -1.09
N GLY A 125 -0.66 2.98 -2.24
CA GLY A 125 0.69 2.45 -2.39
C GLY A 125 1.53 3.21 -3.40
N ALA A 126 2.81 3.39 -3.07
CA ALA A 126 3.80 4.04 -3.92
C ALA A 126 4.83 3.00 -4.43
N SER A 127 5.20 3.09 -5.72
CA SER A 127 6.24 2.22 -6.29
C SER A 127 5.94 0.74 -6.02
N ILE A 128 6.84 0.02 -5.34
CA ILE A 128 6.61 -1.38 -4.93
C ILE A 128 5.52 -1.51 -3.85
N GLY A 129 5.25 -0.47 -3.06
CA GLY A 129 4.08 -0.44 -2.18
C GLY A 129 2.77 -0.43 -2.97
N GLY A 130 2.78 0.13 -4.19
CA GLY A 130 1.69 0.01 -5.16
C GLY A 130 1.45 -1.44 -5.61
N TYR A 131 2.49 -2.28 -5.61
CA TYR A 131 2.33 -3.73 -5.83
C TYR A 131 1.49 -4.37 -4.71
N LEU A 132 1.79 -4.06 -3.44
CA LEU A 132 0.96 -4.57 -2.32
C LEU A 132 -0.49 -4.08 -2.43
N ALA A 133 -0.69 -2.79 -2.72
CA ALA A 133 -2.02 -2.21 -2.87
C ALA A 133 -2.80 -2.87 -4.01
N THR A 134 -2.16 -3.15 -5.16
CA THR A 134 -2.80 -3.85 -6.28
C THR A 134 -3.02 -5.34 -6.00
N CYS A 135 -2.14 -6.02 -5.23
CA CYS A 135 -2.42 -7.37 -4.73
C CYS A 135 -3.70 -7.40 -3.90
N ALA A 136 -3.87 -6.45 -2.97
CA ALA A 136 -5.10 -6.35 -2.18
C ALA A 136 -6.34 -6.12 -3.06
N ALA A 137 -6.20 -5.30 -4.10
CA ALA A 137 -7.30 -4.93 -5.00
C ALA A 137 -7.71 -6.04 -5.99
N THR A 138 -6.80 -7.00 -6.30
CA THR A 138 -7.04 -7.95 -7.39
C THR A 138 -6.92 -9.42 -7.00
N LEU A 139 -6.06 -9.76 -6.04
CA LEU A 139 -5.76 -11.16 -5.70
C LEU A 139 -6.58 -11.68 -4.51
N LEU A 140 -7.14 -10.79 -3.68
CA LEU A 140 -7.96 -11.21 -2.54
C LEU A 140 -9.37 -11.62 -2.98
N PRO A 141 -10.09 -12.43 -2.17
CA PRO A 141 -11.52 -12.64 -2.31
C PRO A 141 -12.29 -11.33 -2.31
N ASP A 142 -13.40 -11.23 -3.04
CA ASP A 142 -14.13 -9.97 -3.22
C ASP A 142 -14.61 -9.34 -1.90
N ASP A 143 -14.96 -10.14 -0.91
CA ASP A 143 -15.37 -9.69 0.43
C ASP A 143 -14.21 -9.24 1.33
N GLU A 144 -12.98 -9.55 0.95
CA GLU A 144 -11.77 -9.11 1.66
C GLU A 144 -11.09 -7.90 1.01
N LYS A 145 -11.45 -7.58 -0.25
CA LYS A 145 -10.87 -6.45 -0.99
C LYS A 145 -11.10 -5.11 -0.31
N PRO A 146 -10.22 -4.12 -0.52
CA PRO A 146 -10.46 -2.74 -0.09
C PRO A 146 -11.60 -2.11 -0.89
N ASP A 147 -12.21 -1.03 -0.35
CA ASP A 147 -13.29 -0.30 -1.02
C ASP A 147 -12.78 0.62 -2.14
N PHE A 148 -11.53 1.06 -2.06
CA PHE A 148 -10.87 1.90 -3.07
C PHE A 148 -9.34 1.72 -3.04
N GLN A 149 -8.68 2.14 -4.11
CA GLN A 149 -7.23 2.11 -4.22
C GLN A 149 -6.66 3.45 -4.73
N ILE A 150 -5.57 3.90 -4.10
CA ILE A 150 -4.80 5.08 -4.49
C ILE A 150 -3.39 4.61 -4.85
N LEU A 151 -2.98 4.81 -6.10
CA LEU A 151 -1.75 4.25 -6.63
C LEU A 151 -0.84 5.38 -7.13
N MET A 152 0.35 5.46 -6.56
CA MET A 152 1.39 6.41 -6.95
C MET A 152 2.51 5.65 -7.67
N TYR A 153 2.68 5.89 -8.98
CA TYR A 153 3.69 5.22 -9.82
C TYR A 153 3.85 3.73 -9.46
N PRO A 154 2.75 2.94 -9.45
CA PRO A 154 2.76 1.59 -8.90
C PRO A 154 3.52 0.61 -9.79
N VAL A 155 4.17 -0.38 -9.19
CA VAL A 155 4.51 -1.64 -9.87
C VAL A 155 3.26 -2.51 -9.85
N VAL A 156 2.81 -3.03 -11.00
CA VAL A 156 1.59 -3.84 -11.11
C VAL A 156 1.82 -5.21 -11.75
N SER A 157 3.07 -5.50 -12.10
CA SER A 157 3.43 -6.75 -12.77
C SER A 157 4.85 -7.17 -12.42
N VAL A 158 5.10 -8.47 -12.48
CA VAL A 158 6.45 -9.06 -12.40
C VAL A 158 6.99 -9.49 -13.77
N ASP A 159 6.27 -9.18 -14.86
CA ASP A 159 6.71 -9.39 -16.25
C ASP A 159 7.91 -8.51 -16.62
N ASP A 160 8.85 -9.03 -17.39
CA ASP A 160 10.10 -8.35 -17.77
C ASP A 160 9.90 -6.97 -18.41
N ARG A 161 8.77 -6.75 -19.08
CA ARG A 161 8.46 -5.51 -19.79
C ARG A 161 7.97 -4.39 -18.87
N LEU A 162 7.49 -4.72 -17.67
CA LEU A 162 6.84 -3.77 -16.75
C LEU A 162 7.53 -3.71 -15.38
N THR A 163 8.14 -4.81 -14.96
CA THR A 163 8.68 -4.93 -13.60
C THR A 163 9.92 -4.06 -13.39
N HIS A 164 10.10 -3.61 -12.17
CA HIS A 164 11.39 -3.17 -11.68
C HIS A 164 12.22 -4.40 -11.30
N LEU A 165 13.17 -4.80 -12.12
CA LEU A 165 13.94 -6.04 -11.97
C LEU A 165 14.51 -6.30 -10.57
N PRO A 166 15.14 -5.31 -9.87
CA PRO A 166 15.63 -5.52 -8.51
C PRO A 166 14.53 -5.91 -7.51
N CYS A 167 13.30 -5.42 -7.68
CA CYS A 167 12.17 -5.80 -6.82
C CYS A 167 11.79 -7.27 -7.05
N ARG A 168 11.71 -7.69 -8.31
CA ARG A 168 11.43 -9.09 -8.66
C ARG A 168 12.50 -10.04 -8.11
N GLU A 169 13.76 -9.71 -8.28
CA GLU A 169 14.87 -10.51 -7.74
C GLU A 169 14.79 -10.67 -6.22
N ARG A 170 14.45 -9.61 -5.49
CA ARG A 170 14.25 -9.68 -4.03
C ARG A 170 13.02 -10.49 -3.65
N MET A 171 11.97 -10.44 -4.47
CA MET A 171 10.73 -11.16 -4.25
C MET A 171 10.87 -12.66 -4.48
N PHE A 172 11.56 -13.08 -5.54
CA PHE A 172 11.66 -14.49 -5.92
C PHE A 172 13.01 -15.11 -5.56
N GLY A 173 14.05 -14.33 -5.31
CA GLY A 173 15.41 -14.83 -5.19
C GLY A 173 15.81 -15.64 -6.43
N ASN A 174 16.39 -16.83 -6.20
CA ASN A 174 16.77 -17.76 -7.27
C ASN A 174 15.60 -18.66 -7.76
N SER A 175 14.39 -18.46 -7.21
CA SER A 175 13.23 -19.33 -7.47
C SER A 175 12.30 -18.80 -8.56
N TYR A 176 12.71 -17.74 -9.26
CA TYR A 176 11.91 -17.16 -10.34
C TYR A 176 11.81 -18.12 -11.53
N SER A 177 10.59 -18.30 -12.01
CA SER A 177 10.31 -18.99 -13.28
C SER A 177 9.21 -18.24 -14.05
N PRO A 178 9.21 -18.26 -15.39
CA PRO A 178 8.24 -17.54 -16.23
C PRO A 178 6.77 -17.89 -15.96
N ASP A 179 6.49 -19.11 -15.53
CA ASP A 179 5.13 -19.59 -15.21
C ASP A 179 4.55 -18.88 -13.97
N LYS A 180 5.38 -18.25 -13.15
CA LYS A 180 4.95 -17.46 -12.01
C LYS A 180 4.55 -16.02 -12.36
N ILE A 181 4.84 -15.56 -13.59
CA ILE A 181 4.54 -14.20 -14.02
C ILE A 181 3.05 -13.89 -13.85
N GLU A 182 2.18 -14.72 -14.40
CA GLU A 182 0.73 -14.54 -14.31
C GLU A 182 0.26 -14.55 -12.85
N GLN A 183 0.67 -15.54 -12.09
CA GLN A 183 0.26 -15.73 -10.69
C GLN A 183 0.57 -14.52 -9.81
N TYR A 184 1.72 -13.88 -10.00
CA TYR A 184 2.20 -12.77 -9.15
C TYR A 184 2.14 -11.39 -9.85
N SER A 185 1.39 -11.27 -10.94
CA SER A 185 1.17 -9.99 -11.61
C SER A 185 -0.26 -9.50 -11.36
N PRO A 186 -0.49 -8.58 -10.39
CA PRO A 186 -1.84 -8.09 -10.06
C PRO A 186 -2.65 -7.63 -11.27
N ILE A 187 -2.00 -7.05 -12.28
CA ILE A 187 -2.64 -6.60 -13.51
C ILE A 187 -3.37 -7.72 -14.27
N GLU A 188 -2.95 -8.97 -14.14
CA GLU A 188 -3.58 -10.11 -14.82
C GLU A 188 -4.83 -10.62 -14.08
N HIS A 189 -5.04 -10.18 -12.83
CA HIS A 189 -6.15 -10.60 -11.95
C HIS A 189 -7.23 -9.51 -11.75
N VAL A 190 -7.24 -8.50 -12.61
CA VAL A 190 -8.29 -7.46 -12.59
C VAL A 190 -9.63 -8.07 -12.95
N THR A 191 -10.64 -7.92 -12.07
CA THR A 191 -12.00 -8.45 -12.20
C THR A 191 -13.05 -7.38 -11.95
N SER A 192 -14.32 -7.67 -12.18
CA SER A 192 -15.45 -6.77 -11.85
C SER A 192 -15.56 -6.49 -10.34
N GLY A 193 -14.96 -7.30 -9.48
CA GLY A 193 -14.84 -7.05 -8.04
C GLY A 193 -13.65 -6.17 -7.66
N SER A 194 -12.83 -5.72 -8.63
CA SER A 194 -11.73 -4.79 -8.33
C SER A 194 -12.28 -3.42 -7.92
N PRO A 195 -11.69 -2.75 -6.90
CA PRO A 195 -12.20 -1.46 -6.41
C PRO A 195 -11.88 -0.30 -7.35
N VAL A 196 -12.62 0.79 -7.18
CA VAL A 196 -12.35 2.08 -7.87
C VAL A 196 -10.92 2.52 -7.63
N ALA A 197 -10.30 3.21 -8.62
CA ALA A 197 -8.88 3.53 -8.58
C ALA A 197 -8.60 5.02 -8.88
N PHE A 198 -7.73 5.62 -8.05
CA PHE A 198 -7.03 6.85 -8.36
C PHE A 198 -5.56 6.52 -8.63
N ILE A 199 -5.05 6.89 -9.80
CA ILE A 199 -3.70 6.52 -10.25
C ILE A 199 -2.95 7.77 -10.68
N VAL A 200 -1.73 7.97 -10.16
CA VAL A 200 -0.84 9.06 -10.56
C VAL A 200 0.55 8.53 -10.88
N ALA A 201 1.15 9.02 -11.95
CA ALA A 201 2.52 8.71 -12.34
C ALA A 201 3.15 9.85 -13.14
N ALA A 202 4.49 9.91 -13.16
CA ALA A 202 5.22 10.76 -14.08
C ALA A 202 5.39 10.01 -15.43
N ALA A 203 5.13 10.70 -16.54
CA ALA A 203 5.25 10.10 -17.88
C ALA A 203 6.71 9.84 -18.28
N ASP A 204 7.65 10.46 -17.60
CA ASP A 204 9.12 10.37 -17.79
C ASP A 204 9.81 9.56 -16.67
N ASP A 205 9.04 8.80 -15.84
CA ASP A 205 9.61 7.96 -14.79
C ASP A 205 10.53 6.88 -15.39
N ALA A 206 11.83 7.00 -15.09
CA ALA A 206 12.86 6.07 -15.56
C ALA A 206 13.10 4.89 -14.60
N VAL A 207 12.46 4.87 -13.42
CA VAL A 207 12.61 3.82 -12.40
C VAL A 207 11.45 2.82 -12.48
N VAL A 208 10.22 3.32 -12.46
CA VAL A 208 9.01 2.51 -12.63
C VAL A 208 8.31 2.98 -13.89
N SER A 209 8.40 2.18 -14.95
CA SER A 209 7.80 2.53 -16.24
C SER A 209 6.33 2.98 -16.07
N PRO A 210 5.94 4.15 -16.60
CA PRO A 210 4.56 4.64 -16.56
C PRO A 210 3.57 3.69 -17.26
N LEU A 211 4.06 2.74 -18.06
CA LEU A 211 3.23 1.68 -18.64
C LEU A 211 2.54 0.82 -17.58
N ASN A 212 3.10 0.68 -16.38
CA ASN A 212 2.40 0.03 -15.27
C ASN A 212 1.06 0.72 -15.00
N SER A 213 1.08 2.04 -14.79
CA SER A 213 -0.11 2.84 -14.51
C SER A 213 -1.08 2.86 -15.70
N ILE A 214 -0.58 3.04 -16.91
CA ILE A 214 -1.38 3.13 -18.14
C ILE A 214 -2.12 1.80 -18.41
N LEU A 215 -1.39 0.68 -18.37
CA LEU A 215 -1.97 -0.64 -18.67
C LEU A 215 -2.92 -1.11 -17.59
N TYR A 216 -2.62 -0.84 -16.31
CA TYR A 216 -3.52 -1.17 -15.22
C TYR A 216 -4.83 -0.37 -15.32
N ALA A 217 -4.74 0.94 -15.57
CA ALA A 217 -5.92 1.76 -15.82
C ALA A 217 -6.74 1.26 -17.02
N ALA A 218 -6.07 0.87 -18.13
CA ALA A 218 -6.75 0.33 -19.29
C ALA A 218 -7.47 -1.00 -19.00
N ARG A 219 -6.88 -1.87 -18.15
CA ARG A 219 -7.54 -3.11 -17.72
C ARG A 219 -8.80 -2.84 -16.88
N LEU A 220 -8.72 -1.93 -15.91
CA LEU A 220 -9.87 -1.51 -15.10
C LEU A 220 -10.96 -0.87 -15.98
N GLN A 221 -10.59 0.03 -16.89
CA GLN A 221 -11.51 0.70 -17.80
C GLN A 221 -12.24 -0.28 -18.73
N LYS A 222 -11.55 -1.33 -19.21
CA LYS A 222 -12.12 -2.35 -20.09
C LYS A 222 -13.31 -3.09 -19.47
N ILE A 223 -13.36 -3.18 -18.14
CA ILE A 223 -14.41 -3.83 -17.36
C ILE A 223 -15.26 -2.82 -16.58
N GLU A 224 -15.22 -1.55 -16.99
CA GLU A 224 -16.07 -0.45 -16.50
C GLU A 224 -15.87 -0.10 -15.01
N ILE A 225 -14.72 -0.43 -14.42
CA ILE A 225 -14.37 0.05 -13.08
C ILE A 225 -14.04 1.56 -13.15
N PRO A 226 -14.65 2.40 -12.29
CA PRO A 226 -14.33 3.83 -12.27
C PRO A 226 -12.87 4.09 -11.93
N ILE A 227 -12.21 4.89 -12.76
CA ILE A 227 -10.81 5.27 -12.59
C ILE A 227 -10.58 6.76 -12.78
N SER A 228 -9.53 7.26 -12.13
CA SER A 228 -8.93 8.56 -12.42
C SER A 228 -7.43 8.34 -12.64
N LEU A 229 -6.95 8.57 -13.86
CA LEU A 229 -5.53 8.45 -14.21
C LEU A 229 -4.94 9.82 -14.48
N HIS A 230 -3.88 10.17 -13.77
CA HIS A 230 -3.12 11.41 -13.90
C HIS A 230 -1.68 11.10 -14.30
N LEU A 231 -1.31 11.54 -15.51
CA LEU A 231 0.07 11.46 -15.99
C LEU A 231 0.65 12.87 -16.06
N SER A 232 1.75 13.10 -15.37
CA SER A 232 2.50 14.35 -15.40
C SER A 232 3.78 14.19 -16.23
N LEU A 233 4.28 15.29 -16.81
CA LEU A 233 5.64 15.34 -17.39
C LEU A 233 6.69 15.73 -16.32
N ILE A 234 6.26 16.08 -15.12
CA ILE A 234 7.15 16.43 -14.01
C ILE A 234 7.37 15.16 -13.19
N HIS A 235 8.63 14.74 -13.12
CA HIS A 235 9.05 13.69 -12.20
C HIS A 235 8.73 14.15 -10.77
N ILE A 236 7.93 13.34 -10.09
CA ILE A 236 7.48 13.61 -8.72
C ILE A 236 8.47 12.99 -7.73
#